data_0e5a6ae2f07a6aecf65a3ba952f9c458
#
_entry.id   0e5a6ae2f07a6aecf65a3ba952f9c458
#
_cell.length_a   1.000
_cell.length_b   1.000
_cell.length_c   1.000
_cell.angle_alpha   90.00
_cell.angle_beta   90.00
_cell.angle_gamma   90.00
#
_symmetry.space_group_name_H-M   'P 1'
#
loop_
_entity.id
_entity.type
_entity.pdbx_description
1 polymer ?
#
loop_
_entity_poly.entity_id
_entity_poly.type
_entity_poly.pdbx_seq_one_letter_code
_entity_poly.pdbx_strand_id
1 'polypeptide(L)'
;STGKPKGVLLGHRAMVQQLITSRWVLDLRDDDTYWCTADPGWVTGTSYGIFGPWYLGTSIVSYEGRFDAGMWYSILEKYGVTVWYTAPTALRMLMRAGDDLVKEHDLEKVRHICSVGEPLNAEVVRWAMRTMDRRIHDTWWQTETGAHLICNYPAMTIRPGSMGKPIPGVIA
;
A
#
# COMPACT_ATOMS: atom_id res chain seq x y z
N SER A 1 -17.88 -7.60 3.22
CA SER A 1 -19.14 -8.13 2.69
C SER A 1 -20.29 -7.74 3.61
N THR A 2 -21.45 -7.45 3.05
CA THR A 2 -22.68 -7.25 3.80
C THR A 2 -23.41 -8.59 3.98
N GLY A 3 -24.05 -8.79 5.13
CA GLY A 3 -24.78 -10.03 5.43
C GLY A 3 -23.99 -11.03 6.29
N LYS A 4 -24.31 -12.33 6.15
CA LYS A 4 -23.62 -13.37 6.91
C LYS A 4 -22.13 -13.43 6.54
N PRO A 5 -21.22 -13.60 7.52
CA PRO A 5 -19.79 -13.77 7.25
C PRO A 5 -19.54 -14.90 6.26
N LYS A 6 -18.61 -14.67 5.32
CA LYS A 6 -18.17 -15.65 4.33
C LYS A 6 -16.74 -16.06 4.67
N GLY A 7 -16.50 -17.36 4.72
CA GLY A 7 -15.15 -17.90 4.94
C GLY A 7 -14.42 -18.13 3.62
N VAL A 8 -13.14 -17.79 3.60
CA VAL A 8 -12.23 -18.12 2.49
C VAL A 8 -11.12 -19.01 3.04
N LEU A 9 -10.97 -20.19 2.45
CA LEU A 9 -9.90 -21.11 2.79
C LEU A 9 -8.71 -20.89 1.85
N LEU A 10 -7.61 -20.43 2.41
CA LEU A 10 -6.36 -20.23 1.68
C LEU A 10 -5.36 -21.32 2.05
N GLY A 11 -4.77 -21.96 1.05
CA GLY A 11 -3.65 -22.88 1.25
C GLY A 11 -2.35 -22.11 1.57
N HIS A 12 -1.37 -22.77 2.20
CA HIS A 12 -0.08 -22.15 2.55
C HIS A 12 0.69 -21.56 1.36
N ARG A 13 0.40 -21.99 0.13
CA ARG A 13 0.98 -21.40 -1.09
C ARG A 13 0.63 -19.91 -1.28
N ALA A 14 -0.48 -19.44 -0.72
CA ALA A 14 -0.81 -18.02 -0.74
C ALA A 14 0.28 -17.18 -0.06
N MET A 15 0.89 -17.70 1.01
CA MET A 15 1.97 -17.02 1.73
C MET A 15 3.23 -16.86 0.86
N VAL A 16 3.54 -17.86 0.04
CA VAL A 16 4.65 -17.76 -0.93
C VAL A 16 4.37 -16.67 -1.97
N GLN A 17 3.13 -16.60 -2.46
CA GLN A 17 2.74 -15.56 -3.40
C GLN A 17 2.75 -14.17 -2.75
N GLN A 18 2.35 -14.05 -1.49
CA GLN A 18 2.44 -12.81 -0.73
C GLN A 18 3.89 -12.35 -0.57
N LEU A 19 4.82 -13.27 -0.27
CA LEU A 19 6.26 -12.98 -0.23
C LEU A 19 6.77 -12.45 -1.57
N ILE A 20 6.48 -13.16 -2.66
CA ILE A 20 6.92 -12.78 -4.01
C ILE A 20 6.39 -11.40 -4.39
N THR A 21 5.11 -11.15 -4.17
CA THR A 21 4.48 -9.88 -4.54
C THR A 21 4.86 -8.74 -3.60
N SER A 22 5.16 -9.01 -2.34
CA SER A 22 5.76 -8.01 -1.45
C SER A 22 7.11 -7.54 -1.99
N ARG A 23 7.93 -8.46 -2.50
CA ARG A 23 9.22 -8.12 -3.09
C ARG A 23 9.10 -7.43 -4.46
N TRP A 24 8.17 -7.85 -5.32
CA TRP A 24 8.09 -7.36 -6.70
C TRP A 24 7.19 -6.13 -6.87
N VAL A 25 6.11 -6.05 -6.10
CA VAL A 25 5.09 -5.00 -6.24
C VAL A 25 5.28 -3.91 -5.21
N LEU A 26 5.39 -4.29 -3.93
CA LEU A 26 5.69 -3.35 -2.86
C LEU A 26 7.19 -2.99 -2.83
N ASP A 27 8.03 -3.69 -3.58
CA ASP A 27 9.48 -3.49 -3.67
C ASP A 27 10.17 -3.47 -2.29
N LEU A 28 9.67 -4.31 -1.37
CA LEU A 28 10.20 -4.36 -0.01
C LEU A 28 11.59 -5.00 0.02
N ARG A 29 12.48 -4.38 0.79
CA ARG A 29 13.85 -4.76 1.04
C ARG A 29 14.10 -4.90 2.54
N ASP A 30 15.19 -5.51 2.92
CA ASP A 30 15.55 -5.72 4.32
C ASP A 30 15.93 -4.43 5.07
N ASP A 31 16.38 -3.40 4.33
CA ASP A 31 16.72 -2.08 4.86
C ASP A 31 15.52 -1.09 4.87
N ASP A 32 14.35 -1.51 4.41
CA ASP A 32 13.16 -0.66 4.42
C ASP A 32 12.51 -0.53 5.81
N THR A 33 11.89 0.62 6.02
CA THR A 33 10.88 0.83 7.05
C THR A 33 9.52 0.92 6.36
N TYR A 34 8.69 -0.06 6.61
CA TYR A 34 7.42 -0.23 5.91
C TYR A 34 6.22 0.11 6.79
N TRP A 35 5.26 0.82 6.24
CA TRP A 35 3.99 1.07 6.90
C TRP A 35 2.80 0.66 6.04
N CYS A 36 2.12 -0.40 6.46
CA CYS A 36 0.80 -0.75 5.96
C CYS A 36 -0.25 -0.20 6.93
N THR A 37 -1.13 0.66 6.44
CA THR A 37 -2.16 1.30 7.28
C THR A 37 -3.44 0.47 7.40
N ALA A 38 -3.52 -0.68 6.75
CA ALA A 38 -4.65 -1.59 6.87
C ALA A 38 -4.62 -2.28 8.24
N ASP A 39 -5.77 -2.29 8.90
CA ASP A 39 -5.97 -3.02 10.16
C ASP A 39 -5.65 -4.52 9.98
N PRO A 40 -4.92 -5.17 10.93
CA PRO A 40 -4.63 -6.60 10.88
C PRO A 40 -5.85 -7.51 10.84
N GLY A 41 -7.03 -7.02 11.22
CA GLY A 41 -8.30 -7.74 11.07
C GLY A 41 -8.77 -7.86 9.62
N TRP A 42 -8.22 -7.07 8.70
CA TRP A 42 -8.44 -7.20 7.27
C TRP A 42 -7.36 -8.07 6.63
N VAL A 43 -7.73 -8.76 5.55
CA VAL A 43 -6.78 -9.63 4.83
C VAL A 43 -5.53 -8.88 4.37
N THR A 44 -5.65 -7.62 3.96
CA THR A 44 -4.49 -6.79 3.57
C THR A 44 -3.55 -6.55 4.74
N GLY A 45 -4.09 -6.21 5.92
CA GLY A 45 -3.28 -5.99 7.11
C GLY A 45 -2.57 -7.25 7.57
N THR A 46 -3.22 -8.42 7.49
CA THR A 46 -2.57 -9.70 7.81
C THR A 46 -1.55 -10.09 6.74
N SER A 47 -1.94 -10.10 5.46
CA SER A 47 -1.10 -10.63 4.37
C SER A 47 0.10 -9.72 4.06
N TYR A 48 -0.16 -8.44 3.86
CA TYR A 48 0.87 -7.46 3.45
C TYR A 48 1.30 -6.52 4.57
N GLY A 49 0.57 -6.47 5.68
CA GLY A 49 1.00 -5.74 6.87
C GLY A 49 1.87 -6.57 7.80
N ILE A 50 1.74 -7.90 7.78
CA ILE A 50 2.46 -8.81 8.68
C ILE A 50 3.28 -9.82 7.88
N PHE A 51 2.64 -10.76 7.19
CA PHE A 51 3.35 -11.90 6.61
C PHE A 51 4.36 -11.48 5.52
N GLY A 52 3.94 -10.68 4.55
CA GLY A 52 4.81 -10.24 3.46
C GLY A 52 6.10 -9.57 3.94
N PRO A 53 6.03 -8.48 4.73
CA PRO A 53 7.23 -7.80 5.20
C PRO A 53 8.09 -8.66 6.15
N TRP A 54 7.48 -9.46 7.03
CA TRP A 54 8.25 -10.30 7.94
C TRP A 54 9.03 -11.42 7.24
N TYR A 55 8.48 -11.98 6.16
CA TYR A 55 9.23 -12.94 5.34
C TYR A 55 10.48 -12.34 4.70
N LEU A 56 10.47 -11.02 4.46
CA LEU A 56 11.58 -10.29 3.86
C LEU A 56 12.54 -9.67 4.90
N GLY A 57 12.25 -9.83 6.21
CA GLY A 57 13.03 -9.21 7.27
C GLY A 57 12.85 -7.69 7.36
N THR A 58 11.81 -7.15 6.72
CA THR A 58 11.55 -5.71 6.67
C THR A 58 10.99 -5.20 8.00
N SER A 59 11.48 -4.08 8.48
CA SER A 59 10.92 -3.39 9.66
C SER A 59 9.55 -2.82 9.36
N ILE A 60 8.59 -3.02 10.27
CA ILE A 60 7.23 -2.51 10.11
C ILE A 60 6.90 -1.44 11.14
N VAL A 61 6.16 -0.42 10.71
CA VAL A 61 5.47 0.54 11.59
C VAL A 61 4.03 0.08 11.76
N SER A 62 3.55 0.09 13.00
CA SER A 62 2.14 -0.11 13.34
C SER A 62 1.65 1.08 14.14
N TYR A 63 0.50 1.62 13.79
CA TYR A 63 -0.10 2.76 14.47
C TYR A 63 -1.51 2.39 14.95
N GLU A 64 -1.69 2.43 16.25
CA GLU A 64 -2.98 2.25 16.90
C GLU A 64 -3.59 3.63 17.17
N GLY A 65 -4.39 4.11 16.26
CA GLY A 65 -5.05 5.39 16.39
C GLY A 65 -6.00 5.68 15.24
N ARG A 66 -6.80 6.72 15.42
CA ARG A 66 -7.68 7.22 14.37
C ARG A 66 -6.87 7.96 13.31
N PHE A 67 -7.44 8.04 12.12
CA PHE A 67 -6.86 8.85 11.07
C PHE A 67 -6.78 10.32 11.50
N ASP A 68 -5.57 10.87 11.40
CA ASP A 68 -5.28 12.29 11.50
C ASP A 68 -4.15 12.59 10.51
N ALA A 69 -4.34 13.58 9.64
CA ALA A 69 -3.42 13.84 8.54
C ALA A 69 -2.04 14.30 9.03
N GLY A 70 -1.99 15.22 10.02
CA GLY A 70 -0.72 15.70 10.58
C GLY A 70 0.03 14.58 11.31
N MET A 71 -0.69 13.77 12.09
CA MET A 71 -0.10 12.61 12.76
C MET A 71 0.46 11.61 11.75
N TRP A 72 -0.23 11.35 10.65
CA TRP A 72 0.23 10.40 9.65
C TRP A 72 1.52 10.89 8.96
N TYR A 73 1.58 12.16 8.58
CA TYR A 73 2.83 12.73 8.04
C TYR A 73 3.96 12.72 9.08
N SER A 74 3.66 13.03 10.35
CA SER A 74 4.64 12.92 11.44
C SER A 74 5.17 11.50 11.63
N ILE A 75 4.34 10.48 11.45
CA ILE A 75 4.77 9.07 11.50
C ILE A 75 5.71 8.76 10.34
N LEU A 76 5.36 9.15 9.10
CA LEU A 76 6.20 8.94 7.93
C LEU A 76 7.58 9.55 8.13
N GLU A 77 7.64 10.79 8.59
CA GLU A 77 8.88 11.53 8.87
C GLU A 77 9.65 10.91 10.03
N LYS A 78 9.03 10.81 11.21
CA LYS A 78 9.68 10.41 12.47
C LYS A 78 10.32 9.03 12.39
N TYR A 79 9.61 8.06 11.78
CA TYR A 79 10.10 6.69 11.65
C TYR A 79 10.86 6.46 10.35
N GLY A 80 10.98 7.46 9.50
CA GLY A 80 11.68 7.36 8.22
C GLY A 80 11.09 6.27 7.34
N VAL A 81 9.77 6.25 7.22
CA VAL A 81 9.07 5.26 6.41
C VAL A 81 9.52 5.39 4.96
N THR A 82 9.96 4.28 4.37
CA THR A 82 10.47 4.22 3.00
C THR A 82 9.43 3.68 2.02
N VAL A 83 8.60 2.75 2.47
CA VAL A 83 7.51 2.17 1.68
C VAL A 83 6.20 2.31 2.45
N TRP A 84 5.22 2.90 1.80
CA TRP A 84 3.92 3.18 2.39
C TRP A 84 2.79 2.53 1.60
N TYR A 85 1.98 1.69 2.26
CA TYR A 85 0.85 0.97 1.66
C TYR A 85 -0.45 1.35 2.36
N THR A 86 -1.35 1.99 1.63
CA THR A 86 -2.55 2.60 2.23
C THR A 86 -3.77 2.52 1.30
N ALA A 87 -4.94 2.89 1.82
CA ALA A 87 -6.18 2.87 1.05
C ALA A 87 -6.40 4.20 0.29
N PRO A 88 -7.03 4.18 -0.89
CA PRO A 88 -7.43 5.38 -1.62
C PRO A 88 -8.26 6.36 -0.80
N THR A 89 -9.12 5.88 0.08
CA THR A 89 -9.90 6.75 0.99
C THR A 89 -8.98 7.57 1.89
N ALA A 90 -7.95 6.97 2.48
CA ALA A 90 -6.98 7.71 3.30
C ALA A 90 -6.22 8.75 2.48
N LEU A 91 -5.79 8.40 1.27
CA LEU A 91 -5.13 9.35 0.35
C LEU A 91 -6.05 10.52 -0.02
N ARG A 92 -7.35 10.27 -0.26
CA ARG A 92 -8.33 11.34 -0.48
C ARG A 92 -8.50 12.24 0.74
N MET A 93 -8.45 11.68 1.95
CA MET A 93 -8.52 12.46 3.19
C MET A 93 -7.28 13.34 3.37
N LEU A 94 -6.10 12.83 3.06
CA LEU A 94 -4.85 13.61 3.06
C LEU A 94 -4.89 14.73 2.02
N MET A 95 -5.35 14.45 0.81
CA MET A 95 -5.52 15.48 -0.23
C MET A 95 -6.49 16.59 0.21
N ARG A 96 -7.57 16.24 0.94
CA ARG A 96 -8.52 17.23 1.48
C ARG A 96 -7.95 18.04 2.66
N ALA A 97 -6.99 17.50 3.39
CA ALA A 97 -6.33 18.21 4.49
C ALA A 97 -5.46 19.38 3.99
N GLY A 98 -5.12 19.39 2.72
CA GLY A 98 -4.44 20.49 2.05
C GLY A 98 -2.96 20.22 1.74
N ASP A 99 -2.50 20.87 0.67
CA ASP A 99 -1.15 20.69 0.15
C ASP A 99 -0.07 21.30 1.06
N ASP A 100 -0.44 22.27 1.88
CA ASP A 100 0.53 22.94 2.77
C ASP A 100 0.97 22.02 3.91
N LEU A 101 0.06 21.19 4.41
CA LEU A 101 0.38 20.22 5.46
C LEU A 101 1.47 19.23 5.02
N VAL A 102 1.48 18.84 3.75
CA VAL A 102 2.55 17.97 3.20
C VAL A 102 3.91 18.65 3.30
N LYS A 103 3.97 19.98 3.06
CA LYS A 103 5.22 20.75 3.05
C LYS A 103 5.81 20.97 4.44
N GLU A 104 5.01 20.79 5.50
CA GLU A 104 5.46 20.90 6.89
C GLU A 104 6.28 19.69 7.36
N HIS A 105 6.34 18.63 6.52
CA HIS A 105 6.96 17.35 6.87
C HIS A 105 8.02 16.93 5.85
N ASP A 106 9.10 16.34 6.34
CA ASP A 106 10.13 15.71 5.48
C ASP A 106 9.70 14.30 5.08
N LEU A 107 9.25 14.16 3.84
CA LEU A 107 8.86 12.89 3.23
C LEU A 107 9.89 12.35 2.24
N GLU A 108 11.13 12.86 2.23
CA GLU A 108 12.17 12.48 1.27
C GLU A 108 12.45 10.99 1.29
N LYS A 109 12.41 10.36 2.46
CA LYS A 109 12.62 8.91 2.62
C LYS A 109 11.53 8.04 2.03
N VAL A 110 10.31 8.56 1.86
CA VAL A 110 9.21 7.80 1.25
C VAL A 110 9.52 7.59 -0.23
N ARG A 111 10.11 6.45 -0.56
CA ARG A 111 10.52 6.12 -1.94
C ARG A 111 9.41 5.45 -2.76
N HIS A 112 8.46 4.79 -2.11
CA HIS A 112 7.42 4.01 -2.79
C HIS A 112 6.09 4.10 -2.05
N ILE A 113 5.04 4.47 -2.78
CA ILE A 113 3.67 4.54 -2.26
C ILE A 113 2.80 3.57 -3.05
N CYS A 114 2.12 2.68 -2.34
CA CYS A 114 1.17 1.74 -2.92
C CYS A 114 -0.24 1.95 -2.37
N SER A 115 -1.24 1.56 -3.16
CA SER A 115 -2.65 1.67 -2.81
C SER A 115 -3.37 0.35 -3.00
N VAL A 116 -4.43 0.12 -2.19
CA VAL A 116 -5.18 -1.13 -2.17
C VAL A 116 -6.60 -0.95 -1.65
N GLY A 117 -7.48 -1.85 -2.06
CA GLY A 117 -8.78 -2.10 -1.45
C GLY A 117 -9.95 -1.37 -2.09
N GLU A 118 -9.69 -0.31 -2.82
CA GLU A 118 -10.69 0.49 -3.53
C GLU A 118 -10.12 1.01 -4.85
N PRO A 119 -10.97 1.40 -5.83
CA PRO A 119 -10.48 2.07 -7.03
C PRO A 119 -9.72 3.37 -6.69
N LEU A 120 -8.52 3.51 -7.24
CA LEU A 120 -7.69 4.69 -7.07
C LEU A 120 -8.02 5.73 -8.17
N ASN A 121 -8.52 6.88 -7.76
CA ASN A 121 -8.84 7.97 -8.67
C ASN A 121 -7.58 8.59 -9.29
N ALA A 122 -7.62 8.85 -10.58
CA ALA A 122 -6.53 9.51 -11.32
C ALA A 122 -6.10 10.85 -10.70
N GLU A 123 -7.05 11.59 -10.11
CA GLU A 123 -6.79 12.87 -9.44
C GLU A 123 -5.87 12.70 -8.22
N VAL A 124 -6.08 11.67 -7.41
CA VAL A 124 -5.23 11.37 -6.24
C VAL A 124 -3.81 11.05 -6.65
N VAL A 125 -3.64 10.30 -7.75
CA VAL A 125 -2.30 10.01 -8.29
C VAL A 125 -1.60 11.29 -8.74
N ARG A 126 -2.31 12.17 -9.48
CA ARG A 126 -1.75 13.44 -9.93
C ARG A 126 -1.44 14.39 -8.76
N TRP A 127 -2.28 14.37 -7.74
CA TRP A 127 -2.04 15.13 -6.51
C TRP A 127 -0.73 14.70 -5.84
N ALA A 128 -0.53 13.41 -5.60
CA ALA A 128 0.70 12.91 -4.98
C ALA A 128 1.95 13.21 -5.82
N MET A 129 1.85 13.13 -7.16
CA MET A 129 2.94 13.52 -8.06
C MET A 129 3.30 15.01 -7.94
N ARG A 130 2.30 15.88 -7.73
CA ARG A 130 2.50 17.32 -7.62
C ARG A 130 3.00 17.75 -6.23
N THR A 131 2.48 17.13 -5.16
CA THR A 131 2.72 17.58 -3.79
C THR A 131 3.83 16.83 -3.07
N MET A 132 4.01 15.55 -3.38
CA MET A 132 5.00 14.67 -2.74
C MET A 132 6.15 14.29 -3.68
N ASP A 133 6.07 14.66 -4.97
CA ASP A 133 6.96 14.15 -6.04
C ASP A 133 7.05 12.62 -6.03
N ARG A 134 5.95 11.97 -5.76
CA ARG A 134 5.85 10.50 -5.70
C ARG A 134 4.66 9.99 -6.50
N ARG A 135 4.84 8.83 -7.11
CA ARG A 135 3.77 8.12 -7.81
C ARG A 135 3.10 7.14 -6.88
N ILE A 136 1.78 7.01 -6.97
CA ILE A 136 1.05 5.98 -6.24
C ILE A 136 0.87 4.78 -7.17
N HIS A 137 1.34 3.64 -6.74
CA HIS A 137 1.25 2.35 -7.43
C HIS A 137 0.01 1.61 -6.94
N ASP A 138 -1.02 1.59 -7.78
CA ASP A 138 -2.24 0.87 -7.44
C ASP A 138 -2.06 -0.63 -7.55
N THR A 139 -2.69 -1.37 -6.64
CA THR A 139 -2.65 -2.83 -6.59
C THR A 139 -4.05 -3.39 -6.48
N TRP A 140 -4.35 -4.44 -7.23
CA TRP A 140 -5.63 -5.11 -7.20
C TRP A 140 -5.48 -6.58 -6.86
N TRP A 141 -6.26 -7.01 -5.90
CA TRP A 141 -6.42 -8.40 -5.48
C TRP A 141 -7.66 -8.55 -4.59
N GLN A 142 -7.97 -9.78 -4.22
CA GLN A 142 -9.13 -10.12 -3.39
C GLN A 142 -8.71 -11.10 -2.29
N THR A 143 -9.49 -11.20 -1.23
CA THR A 143 -9.31 -12.23 -0.20
C THR A 143 -9.28 -13.62 -0.82
N GLU A 144 -10.16 -13.88 -1.79
CA GLU A 144 -10.31 -15.15 -2.50
C GLU A 144 -9.09 -15.51 -3.36
N THR A 145 -8.31 -14.54 -3.78
CA THR A 145 -7.09 -14.77 -4.56
C THR A 145 -5.84 -14.97 -3.71
N GLY A 146 -5.90 -14.56 -2.45
CA GLY A 146 -4.85 -14.71 -1.46
C GLY A 146 -3.64 -13.80 -1.63
N ALA A 147 -3.46 -13.17 -2.80
CA ALA A 147 -2.35 -12.28 -3.11
C ALA A 147 -2.67 -11.38 -4.30
N HIS A 148 -1.77 -10.43 -4.60
CA HIS A 148 -1.87 -9.52 -5.74
C HIS A 148 -2.04 -10.25 -7.07
N LEU A 149 -2.87 -9.69 -7.95
CA LEU A 149 -3.10 -10.19 -9.32
C LEU A 149 -2.77 -9.17 -10.39
N ILE A 150 -3.23 -7.92 -10.25
CA ILE A 150 -3.01 -6.84 -11.21
C ILE A 150 -2.42 -5.66 -10.45
N CYS A 151 -1.26 -5.17 -10.87
CA CYS A 151 -0.53 -4.15 -10.13
C CYS A 151 0.27 -3.23 -11.03
N ASN A 152 0.59 -2.07 -10.50
CA ASN A 152 1.61 -1.20 -11.02
C ASN A 152 2.95 -1.58 -10.38
N TYR A 153 3.90 -2.06 -11.16
CA TYR A 153 5.24 -2.36 -10.67
C TYR A 153 6.09 -1.10 -10.57
N PRO A 154 7.14 -1.08 -9.74
CA PRO A 154 8.05 0.07 -9.64
C PRO A 154 8.64 0.52 -10.98
N ALA A 155 8.99 -0.43 -11.85
CA ALA A 155 9.57 -0.15 -13.17
C ALA A 155 8.56 0.27 -14.25
N MET A 156 7.25 0.32 -13.95
CA MET A 156 6.23 0.66 -14.91
C MET A 156 5.97 2.16 -14.97
N THR A 157 5.62 2.64 -16.16
CA THR A 157 5.02 3.97 -16.30
C THR A 157 3.60 3.94 -15.73
N ILE A 158 3.35 4.74 -14.70
CA ILE A 158 2.03 4.87 -14.10
C ILE A 158 1.09 5.65 -15.02
N ARG A 159 -0.06 5.06 -15.29
CA ARG A 159 -1.18 5.72 -15.96
C ARG A 159 -2.24 6.02 -14.89
N PRO A 160 -2.41 7.28 -14.47
CA PRO A 160 -3.39 7.64 -13.46
C PRO A 160 -4.78 7.08 -13.77
N GLY A 161 -5.37 6.34 -12.80
CA GLY A 161 -6.64 5.65 -12.95
C GLY A 161 -6.55 4.21 -13.46
N SER A 162 -5.34 3.71 -13.75
CA SER A 162 -5.11 2.30 -14.13
C SER A 162 -4.51 1.52 -12.98
N MET A 163 -5.04 0.33 -12.70
CA MET A 163 -4.48 -0.58 -11.70
C MET A 163 -3.23 -1.33 -12.18
N GLY A 164 -2.79 -1.10 -13.42
CA GLY A 164 -1.56 -1.69 -13.95
C GLY A 164 -1.77 -2.90 -14.86
N LYS A 165 -0.95 -3.92 -14.68
CA LYS A 165 -0.95 -5.15 -15.48
C LYS A 165 -0.97 -6.40 -14.61
N PRO A 166 -1.42 -7.54 -15.16
CA PRO A 166 -1.30 -8.83 -14.48
C PRO A 166 0.15 -9.11 -14.06
N ILE A 167 0.32 -9.66 -12.87
CA ILE A 167 1.64 -10.13 -12.42
C ILE A 167 2.04 -11.39 -13.22
N PRO A 168 3.36 -11.71 -13.29
CA PRO A 168 3.81 -12.92 -13.98
C PRO A 168 3.10 -14.17 -13.46
N GLY A 169 2.54 -14.96 -14.39
CA GLY A 169 1.77 -16.16 -14.08
C GLY A 169 0.26 -15.96 -13.93
N VAL A 170 -0.22 -14.72 -13.97
CA VAL A 170 -1.66 -14.40 -13.98
C VAL A 170 -2.11 -14.09 -15.40
N ILE A 171 -3.20 -14.72 -15.82
CA ILE A 171 -3.92 -14.44 -17.06
C ILE A 171 -5.19 -13.69 -16.68
N ALA A 172 -5.38 -12.46 -17.19
CA ALA A 172 -6.52 -11.59 -16.94
C ALA A 172 -7.00 -10.92 -18.23
#